data_c05ebc88c35b6f9af2506596f94fb902
#
_entry.id   c05ebc88c35b6f9af2506596f94fb902
#
_cell.length_a   1.000
_cell.length_b   1.000
_cell.length_c   1.000
_cell.angle_alpha   90.00
_cell.angle_beta   90.00
_cell.angle_gamma   90.00
#
_symmetry.space_group_name_H-M   'P 1'
#
loop_
_entity.id
_entity.type
_entity.pdbx_description
1 polymer ?
#
loop_
_entity_poly.entity_id
_entity_poly.type
_entity_poly.pdbx_seq_one_letter_code
_entity_poly.pdbx_strand_id
1 'polypeptide(L)'
;MMLARLALAAALLLPSVHAAASDHLDSPRVIADPRVDIGDIYAWTSADGRRLNLVMTIVGHALDRNAEYAFHIDSGPRFPDTTARTDIVCRFPSKTQADCLIGRDEVIQGDPGQPAGLVSASGRSRLFAGLRDDPFFNNVKGSRAAFDLAATTLRQGVPRDAAGCPAYTPKQTAAILEQWRHTDGGPARNFLAGWTPMAIVLDVDLGLVNRGGPVLAVWADTLVDDVRIDRMGRPLTGNGLLAHLGSDDEADAYKLRYNAATPETAAEFVPVIAKSLALYDGYDGRCGNQLMIDAAAPPRSATCRWHGCWPTTGCGSTAQSPRARSCSAWSADCTTAAAGHSYTTR
;
A
#
# COMPACT_ATOMS: atom_id res chain seq x y z
N MET A 1 35.95 -45.83 -16.91
CA MET A 1 35.20 -44.77 -17.55
C MET A 1 34.18 -44.22 -16.53
N MET A 2 34.55 -43.18 -15.82
CA MET A 2 33.69 -42.47 -14.82
C MET A 2 32.97 -41.35 -15.54
N LEU A 3 31.67 -41.44 -15.66
CA LEU A 3 30.80 -40.34 -16.16
C LEU A 3 30.50 -39.39 -14.99
N ALA A 4 31.14 -38.23 -15.03
CA ALA A 4 30.84 -37.13 -14.12
C ALA A 4 29.46 -36.53 -14.46
N ARG A 5 28.51 -36.62 -13.53
CA ARG A 5 27.22 -35.91 -13.61
C ARG A 5 27.44 -34.50 -13.12
N LEU A 6 27.52 -33.54 -14.05
CA LEU A 6 27.36 -32.09 -13.73
C LEU A 6 25.87 -31.83 -13.43
N ALA A 7 25.57 -31.65 -12.16
CA ALA A 7 24.30 -31.06 -11.76
C ALA A 7 24.36 -29.54 -11.94
N LEU A 8 23.72 -29.03 -13.00
CA LEU A 8 23.55 -27.62 -13.24
C LEU A 8 22.48 -27.09 -12.25
N ALA A 9 22.92 -26.50 -11.17
CA ALA A 9 22.03 -25.79 -10.24
C ALA A 9 21.57 -24.47 -10.93
N ALA A 10 20.43 -24.50 -11.59
CA ALA A 10 19.74 -23.30 -12.03
C ALA A 10 19.22 -22.58 -10.79
N ALA A 11 19.94 -21.55 -10.32
CA ALA A 11 19.45 -20.60 -9.34
C ALA A 11 18.29 -19.84 -9.99
N LEU A 12 17.07 -20.24 -9.65
CA LEU A 12 15.86 -19.47 -9.98
C LEU A 12 15.94 -18.14 -9.21
N LEU A 13 16.39 -17.10 -9.90
CA LEU A 13 16.23 -15.71 -9.50
C LEU A 13 14.72 -15.42 -9.54
N LEU A 14 14.04 -15.69 -8.44
CA LEU A 14 12.66 -15.23 -8.28
C LEU A 14 12.71 -13.70 -8.14
N PRO A 15 11.94 -12.96 -8.93
CA PRO A 15 11.86 -11.51 -8.74
C PRO A 15 11.34 -11.22 -7.34
N SER A 16 12.02 -10.34 -6.60
CA SER A 16 11.53 -9.81 -5.34
C SER A 16 10.22 -9.08 -5.62
N VAL A 17 9.13 -9.56 -5.02
CA VAL A 17 7.83 -8.88 -5.13
C VAL A 17 7.87 -7.69 -4.21
N HIS A 18 7.77 -6.49 -4.78
CA HIS A 18 7.68 -5.23 -4.04
C HIS A 18 6.22 -4.97 -3.73
N ALA A 19 5.94 -4.64 -2.48
CA ALA A 19 4.63 -4.17 -2.07
C ALA A 19 4.71 -2.64 -1.88
N ALA A 20 3.78 -1.92 -2.47
CA ALA A 20 3.69 -0.47 -2.43
C ALA A 20 2.27 -0.03 -2.11
N ALA A 21 2.14 1.06 -1.39
CA ALA A 21 0.88 1.77 -1.12
C ALA A 21 1.09 3.26 -1.34
N SER A 22 0.12 3.95 -1.91
CA SER A 22 0.19 5.37 -2.25
C SER A 22 -1.15 6.06 -1.99
N ASP A 23 -1.12 7.23 -1.36
CA ASP A 23 -2.33 8.06 -1.10
C ASP A 23 -1.98 9.52 -0.73
N HIS A 24 -1.40 10.26 -1.66
CA HIS A 24 -0.94 11.65 -1.45
C HIS A 24 -2.11 12.62 -1.26
N LEU A 25 -2.00 13.52 -0.29
CA LEU A 25 -2.93 14.63 -0.04
C LEU A 25 -4.39 14.15 0.02
N ASP A 26 -4.63 13.06 0.73
CA ASP A 26 -5.90 12.34 0.69
C ASP A 26 -6.99 12.97 1.56
N SER A 27 -6.64 13.73 2.60
CA SER A 27 -7.59 14.31 3.54
C SER A 27 -7.31 15.79 3.82
N PRO A 28 -8.32 16.57 4.27
CA PRO A 28 -8.13 17.97 4.60
C PRO A 28 -7.02 18.22 5.62
N ARG A 29 -6.80 17.29 6.56
CA ARG A 29 -5.81 17.43 7.62
C ARG A 29 -4.38 17.35 7.07
N VAL A 30 -4.09 16.39 6.20
CA VAL A 30 -2.75 16.25 5.59
C VAL A 30 -2.51 17.29 4.49
N ILE A 31 -3.56 17.75 3.81
CA ILE A 31 -3.47 18.91 2.89
C ILE A 31 -3.04 20.16 3.64
N ALA A 32 -3.53 20.36 4.87
CA ALA A 32 -3.17 21.50 5.70
C ALA A 32 -1.72 21.41 6.22
N ASP A 33 -1.20 20.20 6.47
CA ASP A 33 0.19 19.98 6.87
C ASP A 33 0.81 18.78 6.15
N PRO A 34 1.41 18.99 4.97
CA PRO A 34 2.03 17.90 4.20
C PRO A 34 3.26 17.26 4.87
N ARG A 35 3.75 17.80 5.99
CA ARG A 35 4.89 17.22 6.74
C ARG A 35 4.51 15.94 7.48
N VAL A 36 3.22 15.66 7.61
CA VAL A 36 2.66 14.45 8.25
C VAL A 36 1.82 13.61 7.28
N ASP A 37 1.81 13.96 6.00
CA ASP A 37 1.13 13.27 4.91
C ASP A 37 2.00 12.13 4.37
N ILE A 38 1.56 10.91 4.53
CA ILE A 38 2.24 9.73 3.99
C ILE A 38 1.89 9.61 2.51
N GLY A 39 2.83 9.94 1.63
CA GLY A 39 2.66 9.76 0.19
C GLY A 39 2.62 8.28 -0.20
N ASP A 40 3.66 7.53 0.19
CA ASP A 40 3.79 6.11 -0.12
C ASP A 40 4.42 5.33 1.02
N ILE A 41 4.09 4.04 1.09
CA ILE A 41 4.88 3.05 1.82
C ILE A 41 5.30 1.90 0.90
N TYR A 42 6.54 1.43 1.10
CA TYR A 42 7.10 0.28 0.41
C TYR A 42 7.69 -0.69 1.42
N ALA A 43 7.50 -1.99 1.19
CA ALA A 43 8.06 -3.02 2.02
C ALA A 43 8.50 -4.22 1.17
N TRP A 44 9.74 -4.69 1.36
CA TRP A 44 10.24 -5.88 0.68
C TRP A 44 11.39 -6.52 1.46
N THR A 45 11.56 -7.82 1.32
CA THR A 45 12.69 -8.52 1.90
C THR A 45 13.93 -8.45 0.99
N SER A 46 15.12 -8.43 1.58
CA SER A 46 16.34 -8.62 0.81
C SER A 46 16.37 -9.96 0.08
N ALA A 47 17.17 -10.08 -0.97
CA ALA A 47 17.26 -11.31 -1.79
C ALA A 47 17.67 -12.55 -0.99
N ASP A 48 18.44 -12.36 0.08
CA ASP A 48 18.86 -13.44 1.00
C ASP A 48 17.83 -13.73 2.11
N GLY A 49 16.72 -12.98 2.14
CA GLY A 49 15.63 -13.14 3.11
C GLY A 49 15.99 -12.78 4.55
N ARG A 50 17.08 -12.06 4.79
CA ARG A 50 17.52 -11.72 6.15
C ARG A 50 17.13 -10.32 6.61
N ARG A 51 16.79 -9.44 5.69
CA ARG A 51 16.47 -8.04 5.96
C ARG A 51 15.06 -7.70 5.47
N LEU A 52 14.40 -6.82 6.18
CA LEU A 52 13.20 -6.12 5.73
C LEU A 52 13.57 -4.68 5.39
N ASN A 53 13.33 -4.28 4.16
CA ASN A 53 13.45 -2.90 3.71
C ASN A 53 12.07 -2.24 3.80
N LEU A 54 12.04 -1.05 4.38
CA LEU A 54 10.84 -0.24 4.53
C LEU A 54 11.13 1.16 4.02
N VAL A 55 10.21 1.74 3.28
CA VAL A 55 10.26 3.14 2.87
C VAL A 55 8.91 3.78 3.17
N MET A 56 8.95 4.95 3.75
CA MET A 56 7.81 5.87 3.88
C MET A 56 8.21 7.16 3.19
N THR A 57 7.42 7.63 2.24
CA THR A 57 7.56 8.98 1.71
C THR A 57 6.58 9.91 2.42
N ILE A 58 7.04 11.10 2.76
CA ILE A 58 6.24 12.17 3.32
C ILE A 58 6.17 13.28 2.28
N VAL A 59 4.96 13.66 1.90
CA VAL A 59 4.70 14.58 0.78
C VAL A 59 5.39 15.93 0.97
N GLY A 60 5.50 16.38 2.23
CA GLY A 60 6.25 17.58 2.59
C GLY A 60 7.75 17.43 2.34
N HIS A 61 8.42 18.57 2.12
CA HIS A 61 9.87 18.65 1.93
C HIS A 61 10.66 18.67 3.25
N ALA A 62 9.98 18.45 4.36
CA ALA A 62 10.55 18.36 5.70
C ALA A 62 9.68 17.47 6.57
N LEU A 63 10.26 16.87 7.58
CA LEU A 63 9.54 16.16 8.63
C LEU A 63 9.13 17.15 9.73
N ASP A 64 8.01 16.90 10.38
CA ASP A 64 7.59 17.65 11.55
C ASP A 64 8.35 17.16 12.78
N ARG A 65 8.94 18.07 13.55
CA ARG A 65 9.74 17.74 14.72
C ARG A 65 8.94 17.20 15.91
N ASN A 66 7.64 17.42 15.91
CA ASN A 66 6.72 16.97 16.97
C ASN A 66 5.96 15.70 16.55
N ALA A 67 6.12 15.26 15.30
CA ALA A 67 5.44 14.07 14.79
C ALA A 67 6.23 12.80 15.09
N GLU A 68 5.49 11.72 15.23
CA GLU A 68 5.97 10.35 15.16
C GLU A 68 5.61 9.79 13.79
N TYR A 69 6.55 9.07 13.20
CA TYR A 69 6.41 8.34 11.94
C TYR A 69 6.58 6.86 12.25
N ALA A 70 5.49 6.11 12.17
CA ALA A 70 5.50 4.74 12.62
C ALA A 70 5.23 3.75 11.49
N PHE A 71 5.99 2.65 11.48
CA PHE A 71 5.66 1.43 10.76
C PHE A 71 5.19 0.38 11.76
N HIS A 72 4.11 -0.30 11.43
CA HIS A 72 3.55 -1.41 12.19
C HIS A 72 3.72 -2.68 11.38
N ILE A 73 4.42 -3.66 11.94
CA ILE A 73 4.69 -4.93 11.29
C ILE A 73 3.95 -6.02 12.08
N ASP A 74 2.85 -6.48 11.53
CA ASP A 74 2.13 -7.65 12.00
C ASP A 74 2.76 -8.90 11.41
N SER A 75 3.11 -9.87 12.25
CA SER A 75 3.70 -11.13 11.81
C SER A 75 2.88 -12.34 12.26
N GLY A 76 2.82 -13.35 11.41
CA GLY A 76 2.04 -14.56 11.68
C GLY A 76 2.48 -15.76 10.84
N PRO A 77 1.96 -16.97 11.15
CA PRO A 77 2.30 -18.18 10.42
C PRO A 77 1.70 -18.20 9.01
N ARG A 78 0.59 -17.52 8.80
CA ARG A 78 -0.15 -17.41 7.54
C ARG A 78 -1.05 -16.18 7.59
N PHE A 79 -1.44 -15.69 6.43
CA PHE A 79 -2.44 -14.63 6.32
C PHE A 79 -3.87 -15.19 6.58
N PRO A 80 -4.75 -14.50 7.32
CA PRO A 80 -4.56 -13.20 7.97
C PRO A 80 -4.14 -13.27 9.46
N ASP A 81 -3.64 -14.42 9.91
CA ASP A 81 -3.36 -14.65 11.32
C ASP A 81 -2.16 -13.79 11.78
N THR A 82 -2.41 -12.85 12.69
CA THR A 82 -1.38 -12.07 13.38
C THR A 82 -1.16 -12.65 14.76
N THR A 83 0.08 -13.04 15.08
CA THR A 83 0.46 -13.59 16.39
C THR A 83 1.45 -12.71 17.13
N ALA A 84 2.12 -11.78 16.43
CA ALA A 84 2.96 -10.75 17.04
C ALA A 84 2.94 -9.48 16.21
N ARG A 85 3.11 -8.34 16.88
CA ARG A 85 3.31 -7.02 16.28
C ARG A 85 4.64 -6.44 16.73
N THR A 86 5.33 -5.78 15.83
CA THR A 86 6.50 -4.96 16.10
C THR A 86 6.28 -3.58 15.52
N ASP A 87 6.33 -2.56 16.36
CA ASP A 87 6.24 -1.18 15.94
C ASP A 87 7.64 -0.60 15.76
N ILE A 88 7.83 0.21 14.74
CA ILE A 88 9.02 1.02 14.52
C ILE A 88 8.56 2.46 14.55
N VAL A 89 8.97 3.20 15.58
CA VAL A 89 8.56 4.59 15.77
C VAL A 89 9.78 5.50 15.64
N CYS A 90 9.72 6.42 14.71
CA CYS A 90 10.79 7.39 14.45
C CYS A 90 10.33 8.81 14.74
N ARG A 91 11.20 9.59 15.40
CA ARG A 91 11.06 11.02 15.61
C ARG A 91 12.29 11.75 15.03
N PHE A 92 12.06 12.95 14.54
CA PHE A 92 13.10 13.77 13.91
C PHE A 92 13.12 15.18 14.53
N PRO A 93 13.68 15.34 15.74
CA PRO A 93 13.72 16.62 16.47
C PRO A 93 14.41 17.73 15.69
N SER A 94 15.32 17.38 14.77
CA SER A 94 15.96 18.28 13.83
C SER A 94 16.35 17.56 12.54
N LYS A 95 16.83 18.31 11.54
CA LYS A 95 17.29 17.74 10.26
C LYS A 95 18.50 16.79 10.41
N THR A 96 19.26 16.93 11.49
CA THR A 96 20.47 16.15 11.78
C THR A 96 20.32 15.23 12.98
N GLN A 97 19.09 15.03 13.43
CA GLN A 97 18.81 14.13 14.55
C GLN A 97 17.58 13.30 14.28
N ALA A 98 17.75 11.99 14.43
CA ALA A 98 16.69 11.01 14.45
C ALA A 98 16.80 10.16 15.71
N ASP A 99 15.63 9.75 16.22
CA ASP A 99 15.47 8.80 17.31
C ASP A 99 14.43 7.77 16.85
N CYS A 100 14.88 6.56 16.49
CA CYS A 100 13.98 5.46 16.11
C CYS A 100 14.08 4.31 17.11
N LEU A 101 12.93 3.84 17.57
CA LEU A 101 12.78 2.65 18.40
C LEU A 101 12.15 1.54 17.54
N ILE A 102 12.79 0.38 17.48
CA ILE A 102 12.30 -0.82 16.79
C ILE A 102 11.95 -1.88 17.82
N GLY A 103 10.66 -2.13 17.98
CA GLY A 103 10.16 -2.97 19.06
C GLY A 103 10.48 -2.39 20.42
N ARG A 104 11.19 -3.17 21.28
CA ARG A 104 11.51 -2.75 22.66
C ARG A 104 12.98 -2.48 22.92
N ASP A 105 13.85 -3.05 22.08
CA ASP A 105 15.25 -3.21 22.44
C ASP A 105 16.23 -2.64 21.40
N GLU A 106 15.77 -2.34 20.21
CA GLU A 106 16.62 -1.85 19.13
C GLU A 106 16.42 -0.36 18.91
N VAL A 107 17.50 0.42 18.96
CA VAL A 107 17.47 1.88 18.87
C VAL A 107 18.44 2.35 17.79
N ILE A 108 18.00 3.33 16.98
CA ILE A 108 18.86 4.08 16.05
C ILE A 108 18.78 5.54 16.45
N GLN A 109 19.94 6.16 16.75
CA GLN A 109 20.03 7.57 17.12
C GLN A 109 21.20 8.26 16.41
N GLY A 110 20.99 9.47 15.92
CA GLY A 110 22.02 10.30 15.29
C GLY A 110 21.55 11.01 14.04
N ASP A 111 22.48 11.36 13.15
CA ASP A 111 22.20 12.06 11.90
C ASP A 111 21.69 11.10 10.81
N PRO A 112 20.40 11.19 10.43
CA PRO A 112 19.82 10.31 9.43
C PRO A 112 20.15 10.70 7.99
N GLY A 113 20.70 11.90 7.76
CA GLY A 113 20.98 12.44 6.42
C GLY A 113 22.26 11.88 5.77
N GLN A 114 23.02 11.03 6.47
CA GLN A 114 24.23 10.42 5.92
C GLN A 114 23.90 9.50 4.75
N PRO A 115 24.55 9.62 3.57
CA PRO A 115 24.25 8.80 2.39
C PRO A 115 24.38 7.29 2.63
N ALA A 116 25.29 6.87 3.52
CA ALA A 116 25.47 5.47 3.90
C ALA A 116 24.39 4.95 4.85
N GLY A 117 23.54 5.84 5.37
CA GLY A 117 22.59 5.58 6.43
C GLY A 117 23.22 5.52 7.82
N LEU A 118 22.43 5.84 8.82
CA LEU A 118 22.76 5.74 10.24
C LEU A 118 22.56 4.30 10.70
N VAL A 119 23.60 3.66 11.19
CA VAL A 119 23.58 2.26 11.64
C VAL A 119 23.36 2.21 13.15
N SER A 120 22.48 1.34 13.62
CA SER A 120 22.31 1.07 15.05
C SER A 120 23.58 0.49 15.68
N ALA A 121 23.70 0.63 17.01
CA ALA A 121 24.86 0.10 17.74
C ALA A 121 25.03 -1.42 17.60
N SER A 122 23.93 -2.16 17.44
CA SER A 122 23.91 -3.61 17.20
C SER A 122 24.29 -4.02 15.77
N GLY A 123 24.27 -3.08 14.81
CA GLY A 123 24.41 -3.34 13.38
C GLY A 123 23.17 -4.00 12.74
N ARG A 124 22.11 -4.20 13.50
CA ARG A 124 20.90 -4.92 13.03
C ARG A 124 19.93 -4.02 12.28
N SER A 125 20.10 -2.73 12.32
CA SER A 125 19.20 -1.78 11.68
C SER A 125 19.95 -0.60 11.09
N ARG A 126 19.40 -0.04 10.02
CA ARG A 126 19.93 1.15 9.36
C ARG A 126 18.81 2.09 8.98
N LEU A 127 19.02 3.39 9.14
CA LEU A 127 18.08 4.46 8.83
C LEU A 127 18.73 5.48 7.88
N PHE A 128 17.97 5.93 6.92
CA PHE A 128 18.24 7.15 6.16
C PHE A 128 16.98 8.01 6.15
N ALA A 129 17.11 9.33 6.27
CA ALA A 129 16.02 10.27 5.99
C ALA A 129 16.53 11.46 5.17
N GLY A 130 15.84 11.77 4.06
CA GLY A 130 16.22 12.85 3.17
C GLY A 130 15.33 12.92 1.94
N LEU A 131 15.43 14.02 1.18
CA LEU A 131 14.67 14.20 -0.05
C LEU A 131 15.05 13.15 -1.10
N ARG A 132 14.06 12.59 -1.76
CA ARG A 132 14.18 11.64 -2.88
C ARG A 132 13.12 11.94 -3.92
N ASP A 133 13.36 11.52 -5.16
CA ASP A 133 12.34 11.56 -6.21
C ASP A 133 11.21 10.61 -5.84
N ASP A 134 9.98 11.04 -6.12
CA ASP A 134 8.81 10.20 -5.91
C ASP A 134 8.79 9.06 -6.95
N PRO A 135 8.84 7.79 -6.54
CA PRO A 135 8.90 6.66 -7.46
C PRO A 135 7.55 6.24 -8.02
N PHE A 136 6.45 6.80 -7.50
CA PHE A 136 5.10 6.39 -7.89
C PHE A 136 4.65 7.08 -9.17
N PHE A 137 4.09 6.29 -10.11
CA PHE A 137 3.46 6.83 -11.32
C PHE A 137 1.95 6.92 -11.12
N ASN A 138 1.41 8.13 -11.17
CA ASN A 138 -0.03 8.35 -11.06
C ASN A 138 -0.56 9.29 -12.15
N ASN A 139 -1.47 8.79 -13.02
CA ASN A 139 -2.19 9.58 -14.00
C ASN A 139 -3.47 10.16 -13.37
N VAL A 140 -3.33 11.10 -12.43
CA VAL A 140 -4.45 11.69 -11.66
C VAL A 140 -5.53 12.27 -12.58
N LYS A 141 -5.17 13.01 -13.62
CA LYS A 141 -6.16 13.60 -14.54
C LYS A 141 -6.96 12.55 -15.30
N GLY A 142 -6.27 11.53 -15.82
CA GLY A 142 -6.93 10.47 -16.57
C GLY A 142 -7.83 9.62 -15.67
N SER A 143 -7.37 9.25 -14.47
CA SER A 143 -8.18 8.49 -13.54
C SER A 143 -9.42 9.28 -13.06
N ARG A 144 -9.29 10.56 -12.74
CA ARG A 144 -10.44 11.41 -12.40
C ARG A 144 -11.44 11.53 -13.55
N ALA A 145 -10.97 11.76 -14.77
CA ALA A 145 -11.84 11.82 -15.96
C ALA A 145 -12.57 10.48 -16.19
N ALA A 146 -11.91 9.34 -15.94
CA ALA A 146 -12.54 8.04 -16.02
C ALA A 146 -13.61 7.85 -14.93
N PHE A 147 -13.33 8.25 -13.70
CA PHE A 147 -14.30 8.20 -12.59
C PHE A 147 -15.54 9.05 -12.88
N ASP A 148 -15.35 10.30 -13.33
CA ASP A 148 -16.45 11.23 -13.66
C ASP A 148 -17.32 10.69 -14.78
N LEU A 149 -16.69 10.13 -15.84
CA LEU A 149 -17.40 9.51 -16.94
C LEU A 149 -18.17 8.26 -16.49
N ALA A 150 -17.56 7.41 -15.68
CA ALA A 150 -18.20 6.22 -15.14
C ALA A 150 -19.39 6.59 -14.24
N ALA A 151 -19.22 7.55 -13.32
CA ALA A 151 -20.29 8.05 -12.47
C ALA A 151 -21.44 8.67 -13.27
N THR A 152 -21.12 9.46 -14.30
CA THR A 152 -22.13 10.05 -15.19
C THR A 152 -22.90 8.99 -15.95
N THR A 153 -22.21 7.98 -16.44
CA THR A 153 -22.82 6.85 -17.17
C THR A 153 -23.73 6.02 -16.24
N LEU A 154 -23.32 5.82 -14.98
CA LEU A 154 -24.15 5.15 -13.97
C LEU A 154 -25.46 5.87 -13.70
N ARG A 155 -25.45 7.19 -13.66
CA ARG A 155 -26.68 8.01 -13.48
C ARG A 155 -27.66 7.86 -14.61
N GLN A 156 -27.24 7.35 -15.77
CA GLN A 156 -28.11 7.03 -16.92
C GLN A 156 -28.81 5.67 -16.78
N GLY A 157 -28.67 4.97 -15.63
CA GLY A 157 -29.42 3.76 -15.34
C GLY A 157 -28.73 2.47 -15.79
N VAL A 158 -27.38 2.43 -15.80
CA VAL A 158 -26.65 1.19 -16.06
C VAL A 158 -26.98 0.15 -15.00
N PRO A 159 -27.41 -1.07 -15.40
CA PRO A 159 -27.69 -2.15 -14.46
C PRO A 159 -26.44 -2.52 -13.63
N ARG A 160 -26.66 -3.00 -12.40
CA ARG A 160 -25.61 -3.49 -11.53
C ARG A 160 -25.94 -4.90 -11.05
N ASP A 161 -24.91 -5.70 -10.80
CA ASP A 161 -25.07 -7.00 -10.15
C ASP A 161 -25.30 -6.85 -8.62
N ALA A 162 -25.41 -7.97 -7.93
CA ALA A 162 -25.62 -8.00 -6.48
C ALA A 162 -24.44 -7.40 -5.67
N ALA A 163 -23.22 -7.39 -6.21
CA ALA A 163 -22.04 -6.76 -5.61
C ALA A 163 -21.98 -5.26 -5.88
N GLY A 164 -22.80 -4.74 -6.80
CA GLY A 164 -22.81 -3.36 -7.23
C GLY A 164 -21.94 -3.07 -8.45
N CYS A 165 -21.39 -4.11 -9.09
CA CYS A 165 -20.59 -3.98 -10.31
C CYS A 165 -21.49 -3.59 -11.50
N PRO A 166 -21.15 -2.50 -12.25
CA PRO A 166 -21.96 -2.02 -13.36
C PRO A 166 -21.72 -2.82 -14.64
N ALA A 167 -22.81 -3.15 -15.33
CA ALA A 167 -22.79 -3.81 -16.63
C ALA A 167 -22.66 -2.77 -17.76
N TYR A 168 -21.48 -2.14 -17.86
CA TYR A 168 -21.20 -1.20 -18.95
C TYR A 168 -21.20 -1.89 -20.31
N THR A 169 -21.75 -1.21 -21.33
CA THR A 169 -21.64 -1.66 -22.71
C THR A 169 -20.19 -1.54 -23.21
N PRO A 170 -19.79 -2.29 -24.26
CA PRO A 170 -18.45 -2.18 -24.83
C PRO A 170 -18.05 -0.74 -25.22
N LYS A 171 -19.00 0.06 -25.69
CA LYS A 171 -18.77 1.48 -26.04
C LYS A 171 -18.49 2.32 -24.77
N GLN A 172 -19.24 2.11 -23.70
CA GLN A 172 -19.05 2.82 -22.42
C GLN A 172 -17.71 2.43 -21.79
N THR A 173 -17.40 1.14 -21.73
CA THR A 173 -16.12 0.61 -21.28
C THR A 173 -14.94 1.21 -22.04
N ALA A 174 -15.00 1.20 -23.37
CA ALA A 174 -13.95 1.79 -24.21
C ALA A 174 -13.75 3.27 -23.91
N ALA A 175 -14.83 4.03 -23.71
CA ALA A 175 -14.76 5.45 -23.39
C ALA A 175 -14.16 5.71 -21.99
N ILE A 176 -14.51 4.89 -20.98
CA ILE A 176 -13.95 4.99 -19.61
C ILE A 176 -12.46 4.66 -19.63
N LEU A 177 -12.07 3.56 -20.28
CA LEU A 177 -10.67 3.13 -20.35
C LEU A 177 -9.81 4.09 -21.19
N GLU A 178 -10.40 4.76 -22.18
CA GLU A 178 -9.73 5.82 -22.95
C GLU A 178 -9.31 6.97 -22.02
N GLN A 179 -10.21 7.42 -21.14
CA GLN A 179 -9.86 8.44 -20.14
C GLN A 179 -8.78 7.94 -19.17
N TRP A 180 -8.94 6.72 -18.65
CA TRP A 180 -8.00 6.14 -17.69
C TRP A 180 -6.57 6.06 -18.23
N ARG A 181 -6.41 5.72 -19.51
CA ARG A 181 -5.11 5.49 -20.16
C ARG A 181 -4.45 6.74 -20.72
N HIS A 182 -5.14 7.88 -20.70
CA HIS A 182 -4.68 9.11 -21.34
C HIS A 182 -4.71 10.30 -20.38
N THR A 183 -3.97 11.34 -20.71
CA THR A 183 -4.02 12.65 -20.05
C THR A 183 -4.34 13.71 -21.09
N ASP A 184 -5.49 14.37 -20.98
CA ASP A 184 -5.92 15.40 -21.91
C ASP A 184 -5.89 14.93 -23.40
N GLY A 185 -6.28 13.67 -23.65
CA GLY A 185 -6.28 13.05 -24.97
C GLY A 185 -4.91 12.63 -25.53
N GLY A 186 -3.83 12.83 -24.78
CA GLY A 186 -2.48 12.38 -25.10
C GLY A 186 -2.03 11.19 -24.22
N PRO A 187 -0.76 10.77 -24.33
CA PRO A 187 -0.22 9.72 -23.48
C PRO A 187 -0.39 10.03 -21.99
N ALA A 188 -0.59 9.00 -21.16
CA ALA A 188 -0.68 9.16 -19.72
C ALA A 188 0.55 9.90 -19.17
N ARG A 189 0.32 10.88 -18.31
CA ARG A 189 1.38 11.68 -17.68
C ARG A 189 1.38 11.43 -16.18
N ASN A 190 2.57 11.25 -15.64
CA ASN A 190 2.74 11.15 -14.20
C ASN A 190 2.49 12.51 -13.54
N PHE A 191 1.47 12.60 -12.68
CA PHE A 191 1.18 13.80 -11.90
C PHE A 191 2.29 14.12 -10.88
N LEU A 192 2.97 13.08 -10.38
CA LEU A 192 4.03 13.20 -9.38
C LEU A 192 5.42 13.40 -9.99
N ALA A 193 5.51 13.58 -11.33
CA ALA A 193 6.80 13.83 -11.97
C ALA A 193 7.45 15.11 -11.43
N GLY A 194 8.66 14.95 -10.88
CA GLY A 194 9.41 16.05 -10.29
C GLY A 194 9.06 16.37 -8.82
N TRP A 195 8.18 15.62 -8.20
CA TRP A 195 7.98 15.70 -6.74
C TRP A 195 9.19 15.10 -6.02
N THR A 196 9.57 15.74 -4.91
CA THR A 196 10.73 15.35 -4.09
C THR A 196 10.31 15.25 -2.61
N PRO A 197 9.53 14.21 -2.25
CA PRO A 197 9.11 13.99 -0.87
C PRO A 197 10.31 13.73 0.05
N MET A 198 10.09 13.89 1.35
CA MET A 198 11.00 13.34 2.36
C MET A 198 10.82 11.82 2.42
N ALA A 199 11.89 11.07 2.21
CA ALA A 199 11.88 9.63 2.37
C ALA A 199 12.51 9.22 3.70
N ILE A 200 11.82 8.38 4.46
CA ILE A 200 12.33 7.64 5.62
C ILE A 200 12.58 6.21 5.15
N VAL A 201 13.83 5.80 5.12
CA VAL A 201 14.25 4.48 4.61
C VAL A 201 14.87 3.68 5.74
N LEU A 202 14.33 2.50 5.97
CA LEU A 202 14.80 1.58 7.00
C LEU A 202 15.22 0.25 6.35
N ASP A 203 16.33 -0.29 6.82
CA ASP A 203 16.79 -1.64 6.57
C ASP A 203 16.94 -2.34 7.91
N VAL A 204 16.10 -3.34 8.18
CA VAL A 204 15.93 -3.97 9.49
C VAL A 204 16.18 -5.47 9.41
N ASP A 205 16.95 -6.02 10.37
CA ASP A 205 17.09 -7.47 10.52
C ASP A 205 15.71 -8.12 10.68
N LEU A 206 15.40 -9.09 9.82
CA LEU A 206 14.08 -9.71 9.77
C LEU A 206 13.71 -10.37 11.11
N GLY A 207 14.68 -10.87 11.86
CA GLY A 207 14.44 -11.48 13.18
C GLY A 207 13.95 -10.52 14.26
N LEU A 208 14.04 -9.19 14.03
CA LEU A 208 13.44 -8.21 14.94
C LEU A 208 11.91 -8.11 14.77
N VAL A 209 11.41 -8.40 13.57
CA VAL A 209 10.02 -8.07 13.17
C VAL A 209 9.16 -9.27 12.81
N ASN A 210 9.74 -10.49 12.68
CA ASN A 210 9.01 -11.70 12.28
C ASN A 210 8.71 -12.67 13.43
N ARG A 211 8.63 -12.19 14.66
CA ARG A 211 8.47 -13.02 15.87
C ARG A 211 7.22 -13.90 15.86
N GLY A 212 6.18 -13.49 15.15
CA GLY A 212 4.92 -14.23 15.01
C GLY A 212 4.91 -15.26 13.88
N GLY A 213 5.87 -15.20 12.97
CA GLY A 213 5.93 -16.10 11.81
C GLY A 213 6.46 -15.43 10.54
N PRO A 214 6.51 -16.20 9.43
CA PRO A 214 7.16 -15.75 8.19
C PRO A 214 6.31 -14.79 7.34
N VAL A 215 5.02 -14.63 7.64
CA VAL A 215 4.14 -13.72 6.91
C VAL A 215 4.11 -12.39 7.63
N LEU A 216 4.39 -11.30 6.91
CA LEU A 216 4.39 -9.95 7.43
C LEU A 216 3.31 -9.13 6.73
N ALA A 217 2.52 -8.39 7.51
CA ALA A 217 1.68 -7.31 7.02
C ALA A 217 2.19 -5.98 7.56
N VAL A 218 2.39 -5.01 6.66
CA VAL A 218 2.98 -3.72 7.00
C VAL A 218 1.96 -2.61 6.74
N TRP A 219 1.80 -1.75 7.69
CA TRP A 219 1.07 -0.49 7.58
C TRP A 219 1.82 0.59 8.33
N ALA A 220 1.45 1.84 8.11
CA ALA A 220 2.13 2.98 8.70
C ALA A 220 1.14 4.06 9.14
N ASP A 221 1.57 4.91 10.07
CA ASP A 221 0.84 6.11 10.46
C ASP A 221 1.77 7.25 10.84
N THR A 222 1.20 8.44 10.92
CA THR A 222 1.81 9.62 11.53
C THR A 222 0.96 10.11 12.69
N LEU A 223 1.62 10.45 13.81
CA LEU A 223 0.97 10.98 14.99
C LEU A 223 1.57 12.34 15.38
N VAL A 224 0.70 13.25 15.85
CA VAL A 224 1.11 14.50 16.48
C VAL A 224 0.37 14.60 17.81
N ASP A 225 1.09 14.80 18.90
CA ASP A 225 0.52 14.84 20.26
C ASP A 225 -0.39 13.63 20.56
N ASP A 226 0.09 12.42 20.24
CA ASP A 226 -0.63 11.15 20.39
C ASP A 226 -1.91 11.01 19.55
N VAL A 227 -2.20 11.98 18.67
CA VAL A 227 -3.33 11.94 17.75
C VAL A 227 -2.86 11.46 16.38
N ARG A 228 -3.46 10.36 15.91
CA ARG A 228 -3.20 9.89 14.54
C ARG A 228 -3.74 10.89 13.53
N ILE A 229 -2.85 11.34 12.64
CA ILE A 229 -3.14 12.34 11.60
C ILE A 229 -3.40 11.64 10.29
N ASP A 230 -2.55 10.68 9.95
CA ASP A 230 -2.59 9.94 8.71
C ASP A 230 -2.32 8.46 8.90
N ARG A 231 -2.75 7.66 7.94
CA ARG A 231 -2.55 6.21 7.94
C ARG A 231 -2.44 5.67 6.52
N MET A 232 -1.44 4.87 6.28
CA MET A 232 -1.20 4.19 5.02
C MET A 232 -1.08 2.67 5.23
N GLY A 233 -1.70 1.90 4.36
CA GLY A 233 -1.57 0.44 4.39
C GLY A 233 -1.99 -0.15 3.05
N ARG A 234 -3.16 0.21 2.56
CA ARG A 234 -3.69 -0.18 1.26
C ARG A 234 -3.54 0.97 0.26
N PRO A 235 -3.05 0.72 -0.97
CA PRO A 235 -2.91 1.75 -1.99
C PRO A 235 -4.23 2.45 -2.31
N LEU A 236 -4.17 3.76 -2.51
CA LEU A 236 -5.28 4.60 -3.00
C LEU A 236 -6.56 4.46 -2.19
N THR A 237 -6.47 4.24 -0.88
CA THR A 237 -7.68 4.10 -0.05
C THR A 237 -8.42 5.42 0.06
N GLY A 238 -7.77 6.50 0.44
CA GLY A 238 -8.36 7.82 0.54
C GLY A 238 -8.79 8.35 -0.82
N ASN A 239 -7.87 8.45 -1.76
CA ASN A 239 -8.10 9.05 -3.06
C ASN A 239 -8.85 8.18 -4.07
N GLY A 240 -8.77 6.85 -3.94
CA GLY A 240 -9.36 5.92 -4.89
C GLY A 240 -10.60 5.18 -4.38
N LEU A 241 -10.62 4.78 -3.11
CA LEU A 241 -11.64 3.89 -2.60
C LEU A 241 -12.68 4.57 -1.69
N LEU A 242 -12.33 5.68 -1.06
CA LEU A 242 -13.24 6.46 -0.22
C LEU A 242 -13.78 7.73 -0.90
N ALA A 243 -13.13 8.20 -1.97
CA ALA A 243 -13.40 9.49 -2.60
C ALA A 243 -14.62 9.55 -3.53
N HIS A 244 -15.21 8.41 -3.96
CA HIS A 244 -16.12 8.41 -5.13
C HIS A 244 -17.58 8.02 -4.81
N LEU A 245 -17.95 7.96 -3.53
CA LEU A 245 -19.25 7.39 -3.13
C LEU A 245 -20.29 8.40 -2.62
N GLY A 246 -19.96 9.69 -2.64
CA GLY A 246 -20.86 10.74 -2.14
C GLY A 246 -20.43 12.11 -2.62
N SER A 247 -20.80 13.13 -1.87
CA SER A 247 -20.25 14.48 -2.03
C SER A 247 -18.80 14.56 -1.55
N ASP A 248 -18.08 15.61 -1.92
CA ASP A 248 -16.72 15.84 -1.45
C ASP A 248 -16.65 15.90 0.09
N ASP A 249 -17.62 16.54 0.76
CA ASP A 249 -17.70 16.62 2.21
C ASP A 249 -17.86 15.24 2.86
N GLU A 250 -18.69 14.35 2.28
CA GLU A 250 -18.85 12.98 2.76
C GLU A 250 -17.56 12.17 2.56
N ALA A 251 -16.92 12.31 1.41
CA ALA A 251 -15.64 11.69 1.13
C ALA A 251 -14.56 12.12 2.14
N ASP A 252 -14.44 13.41 2.40
CA ASP A 252 -13.48 13.97 3.35
C ASP A 252 -13.75 13.50 4.79
N ALA A 253 -15.03 13.44 5.19
CA ALA A 253 -15.40 12.89 6.48
C ALA A 253 -15.03 11.39 6.62
N TYR A 254 -15.17 10.59 5.55
CA TYR A 254 -14.73 9.20 5.52
C TYR A 254 -13.20 9.08 5.63
N LYS A 255 -12.46 9.88 4.86
CA LYS A 255 -10.99 9.87 4.86
C LYS A 255 -10.44 10.25 6.24
N LEU A 256 -10.96 11.30 6.86
CA LEU A 256 -10.56 11.72 8.21
C LEU A 256 -10.78 10.61 9.25
N ARG A 257 -11.92 9.91 9.20
CA ARG A 257 -12.19 8.78 10.09
C ARG A 257 -11.28 7.58 9.77
N TYR A 258 -11.02 7.32 8.48
CA TYR A 258 -10.15 6.25 8.07
C TYR A 258 -8.72 6.47 8.57
N ASN A 259 -8.19 7.68 8.41
CA ASN A 259 -6.84 8.04 8.86
C ASN A 259 -6.70 7.99 10.39
N ALA A 260 -7.78 8.28 11.12
CA ALA A 260 -7.81 8.14 12.58
C ALA A 260 -7.96 6.70 13.10
N ALA A 261 -8.40 5.75 12.25
CA ALA A 261 -8.66 4.37 12.65
C ALA A 261 -7.37 3.52 12.65
N THR A 262 -7.43 2.37 13.32
CA THR A 262 -6.44 1.29 13.18
C THR A 262 -7.01 0.15 12.33
N PRO A 263 -6.21 -0.82 11.86
CA PRO A 263 -6.77 -2.01 11.20
C PRO A 263 -7.86 -2.71 12.00
N GLU A 264 -7.75 -2.75 13.32
CA GLU A 264 -8.73 -3.38 14.22
C GLU A 264 -10.05 -2.62 14.29
N THR A 265 -10.03 -1.30 14.10
CA THR A 265 -11.21 -0.43 14.17
C THR A 265 -11.77 -0.05 12.80
N ALA A 266 -11.16 -0.53 11.71
CA ALA A 266 -11.49 -0.14 10.34
C ALA A 266 -12.68 -0.89 9.71
N ALA A 267 -13.41 -1.69 10.46
CA ALA A 267 -14.50 -2.53 9.93
C ALA A 267 -15.62 -1.73 9.22
N GLU A 268 -15.89 -0.49 9.67
CA GLU A 268 -16.90 0.38 9.06
C GLU A 268 -16.60 0.74 7.60
N PHE A 269 -15.31 0.75 7.20
CA PHE A 269 -14.89 1.13 5.85
C PHE A 269 -15.01 -0.03 4.84
N VAL A 270 -15.11 -1.26 5.31
CA VAL A 270 -15.18 -2.46 4.45
C VAL A 270 -16.31 -2.38 3.44
N PRO A 271 -17.58 -2.06 3.81
CA PRO A 271 -18.67 -1.96 2.84
C PRO A 271 -18.49 -0.82 1.83
N VAL A 272 -17.88 0.29 2.25
CA VAL A 272 -17.62 1.45 1.39
C VAL A 272 -16.59 1.10 0.34
N ILE A 273 -15.47 0.52 0.76
CA ILE A 273 -14.39 0.06 -0.12
C ILE A 273 -14.90 -1.01 -1.09
N ALA A 274 -15.75 -1.95 -0.61
CA ALA A 274 -16.35 -2.97 -1.46
C ALA A 274 -17.16 -2.37 -2.61
N LYS A 275 -17.95 -1.34 -2.33
CA LYS A 275 -18.72 -0.64 -3.38
C LYS A 275 -17.80 0.03 -4.41
N SER A 276 -16.73 0.69 -3.98
CA SER A 276 -15.77 1.31 -4.90
C SER A 276 -15.05 0.27 -5.76
N LEU A 277 -14.62 -0.82 -5.16
CA LEU A 277 -13.99 -1.91 -5.89
C LEU A 277 -14.94 -2.54 -6.91
N ALA A 278 -16.22 -2.73 -6.56
CA ALA A 278 -17.23 -3.22 -7.49
C ALA A 278 -17.43 -2.28 -8.69
N LEU A 279 -17.35 -0.95 -8.47
CA LEU A 279 -17.38 0.00 -9.59
C LEU A 279 -16.18 -0.18 -10.53
N TYR A 280 -14.98 -0.35 -9.97
CA TYR A 280 -13.76 -0.54 -10.77
C TYR A 280 -13.76 -1.86 -11.52
N ASP A 281 -14.33 -2.91 -10.94
CA ASP A 281 -14.50 -4.22 -11.57
C ASP A 281 -15.26 -4.11 -12.91
N GLY A 282 -16.27 -3.25 -12.95
CA GLY A 282 -17.03 -3.01 -14.18
C GLY A 282 -16.30 -2.22 -15.26
N TYR A 283 -15.15 -1.59 -15.00
CA TYR A 283 -14.48 -0.71 -15.97
C TYR A 283 -13.94 -1.44 -17.19
N ASP A 284 -13.67 -2.73 -17.12
CA ASP A 284 -13.31 -3.55 -18.26
C ASP A 284 -14.53 -4.22 -18.96
N GLY A 285 -15.74 -3.96 -18.45
CA GLY A 285 -17.00 -4.52 -18.96
C GLY A 285 -17.30 -5.93 -18.49
N ARG A 286 -16.60 -6.41 -17.45
CA ARG A 286 -16.78 -7.75 -16.88
C ARG A 286 -16.83 -7.66 -15.37
N CYS A 287 -17.84 -8.24 -14.75
CA CYS A 287 -17.96 -8.35 -13.31
C CYS A 287 -17.44 -9.71 -12.82
N GLY A 288 -16.86 -9.73 -11.61
CA GLY A 288 -16.36 -10.94 -10.95
C GLY A 288 -15.01 -11.44 -11.45
N ASN A 289 -14.30 -10.67 -12.26
CA ASN A 289 -12.95 -11.00 -12.72
C ASN A 289 -11.85 -10.35 -11.88
N GLN A 290 -12.20 -9.44 -11.00
CA GLN A 290 -11.32 -8.88 -9.98
C GLN A 290 -11.51 -9.67 -8.69
N LEU A 291 -10.61 -10.58 -8.40
CA LEU A 291 -10.71 -11.56 -7.30
C LEU A 291 -10.94 -10.98 -5.91
N MET A 292 -10.76 -9.68 -5.76
CA MET A 292 -10.90 -8.99 -4.48
C MET A 292 -12.30 -8.42 -4.25
N ILE A 293 -13.19 -8.53 -5.23
CA ILE A 293 -14.44 -7.76 -5.27
C ILE A 293 -15.66 -8.64 -5.15
N ASP A 294 -15.55 -9.93 -5.32
CA ASP A 294 -16.67 -10.86 -5.18
C ASP A 294 -17.08 -10.98 -3.71
N ALA A 295 -17.80 -9.96 -3.24
CA ALA A 295 -18.38 -9.92 -1.90
C ALA A 295 -19.53 -10.93 -1.72
N ALA A 296 -20.09 -11.45 -2.80
CA ALA A 296 -21.18 -12.42 -2.79
C ALA A 296 -20.69 -13.87 -2.86
N ALA A 297 -19.45 -14.10 -3.29
CA ALA A 297 -18.90 -15.46 -3.32
C ALA A 297 -18.44 -15.88 -1.93
N PRO A 298 -18.75 -17.11 -1.52
CA PRO A 298 -18.14 -17.67 -0.34
C PRO A 298 -16.63 -17.68 -0.55
N PRO A 299 -15.84 -17.36 0.48
CA PRO A 299 -14.40 -17.23 0.37
C PRO A 299 -13.78 -18.56 -0.08
N ARG A 300 -13.22 -18.57 -1.26
CA ARG A 300 -12.64 -19.76 -1.90
C ARG A 300 -11.28 -20.17 -1.31
N SER A 301 -10.64 -19.30 -0.56
CA SER A 301 -9.48 -19.66 0.25
C SER A 301 -9.40 -18.78 1.50
N ALA A 302 -8.92 -19.36 2.58
CA ALA A 302 -8.68 -18.63 3.84
C ALA A 302 -7.52 -17.62 3.72
N THR A 303 -6.77 -17.63 2.63
CA THR A 303 -5.49 -16.93 2.51
C THR A 303 -5.55 -15.53 1.94
N CYS A 304 -6.64 -15.15 1.29
CA CYS A 304 -6.82 -13.80 0.79
C CYS A 304 -8.29 -13.43 0.74
N ARG A 305 -8.89 -13.43 1.88
CA ARG A 305 -10.17 -12.75 2.01
C ARG A 305 -9.88 -11.27 2.09
N TRP A 306 -10.36 -10.56 1.13
CA TRP A 306 -10.43 -9.13 1.15
C TRP A 306 -10.93 -8.57 2.49
N HIS A 307 -11.99 -9.19 3.06
CA HIS A 307 -12.51 -8.85 4.39
C HIS A 307 -11.54 -9.15 5.53
N GLY A 308 -10.70 -10.17 5.39
CA GLY A 308 -9.72 -10.52 6.41
C GLY A 308 -8.46 -9.66 6.34
N CYS A 309 -8.06 -9.23 5.14
CA CYS A 309 -6.95 -8.29 4.99
C CYS A 309 -7.25 -6.94 5.62
N TRP A 310 -8.46 -6.48 5.42
CA TRP A 310 -8.80 -5.11 5.68
C TRP A 310 -8.92 -4.76 7.18
N PRO A 311 -9.64 -5.51 8.01
CA PRO A 311 -9.83 -5.14 9.40
C PRO A 311 -8.60 -5.40 10.28
N THR A 312 -7.84 -6.46 10.01
CA THR A 312 -6.83 -6.94 10.94
C THR A 312 -5.41 -6.53 10.60
N THR A 313 -5.12 -6.25 9.33
CA THR A 313 -3.73 -6.02 8.91
C THR A 313 -3.53 -4.74 8.10
N GLY A 314 -4.60 -4.00 7.83
CA GLY A 314 -4.51 -2.80 6.99
C GLY A 314 -4.03 -3.08 5.57
N CYS A 315 -4.21 -4.27 5.07
CA CYS A 315 -3.82 -4.84 3.77
C CYS A 315 -3.28 -3.85 2.73
N GLY A 316 -2.12 -3.34 2.92
CA GLY A 316 -1.47 -2.48 1.95
C GLY A 316 -0.27 -3.15 1.35
N SER A 317 0.52 -3.76 2.17
CA SER A 317 1.68 -4.49 1.72
C SER A 317 1.92 -5.71 2.59
N THR A 318 2.06 -6.86 1.98
CA THR A 318 2.54 -8.07 2.64
C THR A 318 3.93 -8.37 2.10
N ALA A 319 4.94 -8.37 2.98
CA ALA A 319 6.24 -8.88 2.67
C ALA A 319 6.38 -10.26 3.34
N GLN A 320 6.68 -11.27 2.57
CA GLN A 320 6.95 -12.62 3.06
C GLN A 320 8.45 -12.91 2.92
N SER A 321 9.01 -13.79 3.73
CA SER A 321 10.32 -14.39 3.48
C SER A 321 10.31 -15.10 2.08
N PRO A 322 11.42 -15.60 1.48
CA PRO A 322 11.61 -15.82 0.02
C PRO A 322 10.54 -16.57 -0.78
N ARG A 323 9.42 -16.89 -0.18
CA ARG A 323 8.24 -17.47 -0.87
C ARG A 323 7.00 -16.56 -0.80
N ALA A 324 7.21 -15.30 -0.51
CA ALA A 324 6.16 -14.35 -0.25
C ALA A 324 5.31 -14.00 -1.46
N ARG A 325 4.00 -13.98 -1.25
CA ARG A 325 3.02 -13.46 -2.19
C ARG A 325 2.54 -12.11 -1.69
N SER A 326 2.63 -11.08 -2.49
CA SER A 326 2.13 -9.75 -2.13
C SER A 326 0.61 -9.70 -2.33
N CYS A 327 -0.09 -9.19 -1.34
CA CYS A 327 -1.45 -8.72 -1.53
C CYS A 327 -1.42 -7.26 -2.00
N SER A 328 -1.16 -7.00 -3.25
CA SER A 328 -1.48 -5.69 -3.82
C SER A 328 -2.96 -5.65 -4.17
N ALA A 329 -3.59 -4.50 -4.01
CA ALA A 329 -5.00 -4.30 -4.30
C ALA A 329 -5.41 -4.63 -5.75
N TRP A 330 -4.44 -4.83 -6.61
CA TRP A 330 -4.57 -5.01 -8.04
C TRP A 330 -3.97 -6.32 -8.56
N SER A 331 -3.36 -7.14 -7.70
CA SER A 331 -2.82 -8.42 -8.12
C SER A 331 -3.79 -9.56 -7.82
N ALA A 332 -4.08 -10.31 -8.85
CA ALA A 332 -4.82 -11.56 -8.79
C ALA A 332 -4.13 -12.66 -7.95
N ASP A 333 -2.95 -12.39 -7.41
CA ASP A 333 -2.08 -13.39 -6.78
C ASP A 333 -2.49 -13.81 -5.37
N CYS A 334 -3.46 -13.15 -4.78
CA CYS A 334 -4.01 -13.60 -3.51
C CYS A 334 -4.78 -14.92 -3.59
N THR A 335 -5.11 -15.39 -4.78
CA THR A 335 -5.97 -16.58 -4.95
C THR A 335 -5.32 -17.71 -5.69
N THR A 336 -4.19 -17.53 -6.32
CA THR A 336 -3.69 -18.52 -7.24
C THR A 336 -2.66 -19.46 -6.64
N ALA A 337 -3.16 -20.33 -5.77
CA ALA A 337 -2.70 -21.69 -5.86
C ALA A 337 -3.40 -22.48 -6.99
N ALA A 338 -4.33 -21.88 -7.77
CA ALA A 338 -5.20 -22.65 -8.66
C ALA A 338 -5.41 -22.17 -10.09
N ALA A 339 -4.90 -21.01 -10.51
CA ALA A 339 -5.02 -20.63 -11.93
C ALA A 339 -3.88 -19.68 -12.33
N GLY A 340 -2.99 -20.16 -13.19
CA GLY A 340 -1.87 -19.41 -13.72
C GLY A 340 -2.29 -18.29 -14.68
N HIS A 341 -2.58 -17.11 -14.17
CA HIS A 341 -2.68 -15.91 -14.96
C HIS A 341 -1.90 -14.81 -14.26
N SER A 342 -0.69 -14.57 -14.75
CA SER A 342 0.10 -13.41 -14.38
C SER A 342 -0.40 -12.20 -15.15
N TYR A 343 -0.89 -11.17 -14.45
CA TYR A 343 -1.06 -9.86 -15.06
C TYR A 343 0.26 -9.11 -14.97
N THR A 344 0.96 -9.01 -16.07
CA THR A 344 2.01 -8.03 -16.28
C THR A 344 1.36 -6.69 -16.61
N THR A 345 1.53 -5.70 -15.75
CA THR A 345 1.30 -4.30 -16.10
C THR A 345 2.30 -3.91 -17.19
N ARG A 346 1.80 -3.60 -18.36
CA ARG A 346 2.49 -2.77 -19.33
C ARG A 346 1.93 -1.37 -19.29
#